data_cc361a67391f8ad83a014e2c862ebe19
#
_entry.id   cc361a67391f8ad83a014e2c862ebe19
#
_cell.length_a   1.000
_cell.length_b   1.000
_cell.length_c   1.000
_cell.angle_alpha   90.00
_cell.angle_beta   90.00
_cell.angle_gamma   90.00
#
_symmetry.space_group_name_H-M   'P 1'
#
loop_
_entity.id
_entity.type
_entity.pdbx_description
1 polymer ?
#
loop_
_entity_poly.entity_id
_entity_poly.type
_entity_poly.pdbx_seq_one_letter_code
_entity_poly.pdbx_strand_id
1 'polypeptide(L)'
;MVMKETLLPRDLRKLIRNGQWQTPTTGLSPGYVQANLVMLPKSEAFSFLLFCVRNPKPCPILDVLEPGAWEPKIAPGADLRTDLPRYKIYQNGEFKEEAFEVGNFVQKDLVSFLFGCSFSFESALLSAGVPVRNLEEDCNVSMYITNRTCIPAGPFSSPLVVSMRPMKREQAIRAIQVTTRFNQTHGAPIHMGSPEEIGIENLRSEERRVGKECRS
;
A
#
# COMPACT_ATOMS: atom_id res chain seq x y z
N MET A 1 18.53 18.48 -8.83
CA MET A 1 17.48 17.45 -9.11
C MET A 1 18.09 16.11 -8.73
N VAL A 2 17.79 15.59 -7.53
CA VAL A 2 18.28 14.27 -7.09
C VAL A 2 17.61 13.24 -8.01
N MET A 3 18.42 12.39 -8.67
CA MET A 3 17.89 11.32 -9.51
C MET A 3 17.02 10.39 -8.65
N LYS A 4 15.71 10.43 -8.82
CA LYS A 4 14.70 9.67 -8.06
C LYS A 4 14.98 8.15 -8.02
N GLU A 5 15.70 7.63 -9.01
CA GLU A 5 15.87 6.21 -9.26
C GLU A 5 16.99 5.50 -8.46
N THR A 6 17.82 6.22 -7.72
CA THR A 6 18.99 5.65 -7.04
C THR A 6 19.02 5.80 -5.53
N LEU A 7 17.95 6.36 -4.93
CA LEU A 7 17.90 6.53 -3.49
C LEU A 7 17.76 5.18 -2.77
N LEU A 8 18.69 4.90 -1.86
CA LEU A 8 18.53 3.78 -0.93
C LEU A 8 17.38 4.08 0.05
N PRO A 9 16.63 3.06 0.50
CA PRO A 9 15.51 3.27 1.43
C PRO A 9 15.88 4.06 2.68
N ARG A 10 17.07 3.83 3.24
CA ARG A 10 17.58 4.57 4.42
C ARG A 10 17.73 6.06 4.16
N ASP A 11 18.16 6.44 2.95
CA ASP A 11 18.40 7.83 2.61
C ASP A 11 17.09 8.54 2.26
N LEU A 12 16.18 7.83 1.60
CA LEU A 12 14.80 8.31 1.40
C LEU A 12 14.10 8.58 2.75
N ARG A 13 14.20 7.64 3.73
CA ARG A 13 13.64 7.85 5.08
C ARG A 13 14.22 9.10 5.77
N LYS A 14 15.50 9.39 5.59
CA LYS A 14 16.11 10.65 6.12
C LYS A 14 15.48 11.88 5.48
N LEU A 15 15.27 11.87 4.15
CA LEU A 15 14.61 12.97 3.45
C LEU A 15 13.17 13.17 3.94
N ILE A 16 12.43 12.09 4.16
CA ILE A 16 11.08 12.12 4.72
C ILE A 16 11.11 12.72 6.12
N ARG A 17 11.93 12.20 7.03
CA ARG A 17 12.07 12.65 8.41
C ARG A 17 12.43 14.14 8.51
N ASN A 18 13.21 14.65 7.56
CA ASN A 18 13.59 16.06 7.48
C ASN A 18 12.56 16.94 6.75
N GLY A 19 11.39 16.39 6.36
CA GLY A 19 10.36 17.14 5.64
C GLY A 19 10.71 17.47 4.17
N GLN A 20 11.79 16.90 3.64
CA GLN A 20 12.27 17.15 2.27
C GLN A 20 11.59 16.27 1.22
N TRP A 21 10.83 15.26 1.67
CA TRP A 21 10.02 14.40 0.82
C TRP A 21 8.64 14.15 1.46
N GLN A 22 7.57 14.54 0.77
CA GLN A 22 6.20 14.53 1.30
C GLN A 22 5.18 13.87 0.34
N THR A 23 5.66 13.30 -0.77
CA THR A 23 4.81 12.66 -1.78
C THR A 23 4.92 11.13 -1.69
N PRO A 24 3.99 10.36 -2.31
CA PRO A 24 4.09 8.91 -2.38
C PRO A 24 5.45 8.43 -2.89
N THR A 25 5.87 7.23 -2.46
CA THR A 25 7.18 6.66 -2.77
C THR A 25 7.17 5.75 -4.00
N THR A 26 6.12 5.79 -4.81
CA THR A 26 6.01 5.04 -6.08
C THR A 26 7.21 5.33 -6.99
N GLY A 27 7.76 4.30 -7.61
CA GLY A 27 8.92 4.41 -8.49
C GLY A 27 10.27 4.70 -7.80
N LEU A 28 10.29 4.79 -6.45
CA LEU A 28 11.52 5.03 -5.70
C LEU A 28 12.13 3.73 -5.15
N SER A 29 13.45 3.78 -4.90
CA SER A 29 14.21 2.65 -4.33
C SER A 29 13.92 1.31 -5.04
N PRO A 30 14.16 1.19 -6.35
CA PRO A 30 13.86 -0.03 -7.11
C PRO A 30 14.57 -1.24 -6.51
N GLY A 31 13.89 -2.39 -6.51
CA GLY A 31 14.41 -3.64 -5.94
C GLY A 31 14.20 -3.78 -4.42
N TYR A 32 13.68 -2.78 -3.75
CA TYR A 32 13.32 -2.84 -2.34
C TYR A 32 11.82 -2.98 -2.14
N VAL A 33 11.44 -3.66 -1.04
CA VAL A 33 10.04 -3.78 -0.62
C VAL A 33 9.54 -2.43 -0.11
N GLN A 34 8.35 -2.04 -0.54
CA GLN A 34 7.63 -0.90 -0.01
C GLN A 34 6.46 -1.37 0.85
N ALA A 35 6.16 -0.64 1.90
CA ALA A 35 5.14 -1.01 2.87
C ALA A 35 4.16 0.14 3.14
N ASN A 36 2.91 -0.24 3.43
CA ASN A 36 1.91 0.62 4.04
C ASN A 36 1.84 0.31 5.53
N LEU A 37 1.50 1.31 6.34
CA LEU A 37 1.40 1.21 7.80
C LEU A 37 -0.06 1.33 8.24
N VAL A 38 -0.46 0.46 9.17
CA VAL A 38 -1.68 0.60 9.97
C VAL A 38 -1.29 0.48 11.43
N MET A 39 -1.72 1.44 12.25
CA MET A 39 -1.59 1.41 13.70
C MET A 39 -2.99 1.38 14.31
N LEU A 40 -3.22 0.48 15.26
CA LEU A 40 -4.51 0.37 15.94
C LEU A 40 -4.33 -0.10 17.40
N PRO A 41 -5.31 0.18 18.28
CA PRO A 41 -5.26 -0.24 19.67
C PRO A 41 -5.08 -1.74 19.83
N LYS A 42 -4.32 -2.16 20.83
CA LYS A 42 -4.07 -3.57 21.15
C LYS A 42 -5.37 -4.38 21.32
N SER A 43 -6.44 -3.75 21.81
CA SER A 43 -7.77 -4.39 21.93
C SER A 43 -8.32 -4.90 20.61
N GLU A 44 -8.00 -4.23 19.48
CA GLU A 44 -8.46 -4.57 18.15
C GLU A 44 -7.44 -5.43 17.36
N ALA A 45 -6.19 -5.45 17.82
CA ALA A 45 -5.07 -6.00 17.04
C ALA A 45 -5.22 -7.48 16.72
N PHE A 46 -5.76 -8.29 17.63
CA PHE A 46 -5.96 -9.72 17.37
C PHE A 46 -7.01 -9.96 16.29
N SER A 47 -8.16 -9.28 16.37
CA SER A 47 -9.22 -9.39 15.36
C SER A 47 -8.74 -8.90 13.99
N PHE A 48 -7.95 -7.82 13.97
CA PHE A 48 -7.37 -7.31 12.74
C PHE A 48 -6.32 -8.26 12.14
N LEU A 49 -5.44 -8.83 12.97
CA LEU A 49 -4.49 -9.86 12.55
C LEU A 49 -5.21 -11.06 11.92
N LEU A 50 -6.29 -11.54 12.58
CA LEU A 50 -7.09 -12.65 12.07
C LEU A 50 -7.75 -12.29 10.72
N PHE A 51 -8.25 -11.05 10.58
CA PHE A 51 -8.76 -10.55 9.29
C PHE A 51 -7.67 -10.60 8.21
N CYS A 52 -6.47 -10.14 8.50
CA CYS A 52 -5.35 -10.14 7.55
C CYS A 52 -4.93 -11.57 7.17
N VAL A 53 -4.82 -12.48 8.14
CA VAL A 53 -4.47 -13.88 7.91
C VAL A 53 -5.52 -14.62 7.05
N ARG A 54 -6.80 -14.29 7.22
CA ARG A 54 -7.89 -14.83 6.38
C ARG A 54 -7.88 -14.25 4.96
N ASN A 55 -7.29 -13.07 4.79
CA ASN A 55 -7.25 -12.32 3.53
C ASN A 55 -5.81 -11.95 3.12
N PRO A 56 -4.91 -12.93 2.96
CA PRO A 56 -3.48 -12.65 2.79
C PRO A 56 -3.16 -11.91 1.49
N LYS A 57 -4.02 -12.01 0.48
CA LYS A 57 -3.79 -11.36 -0.80
C LYS A 57 -4.02 -9.84 -0.76
N PRO A 58 -5.14 -9.33 -0.26
CA PRO A 58 -5.30 -7.87 -0.06
C PRO A 58 -4.51 -7.34 1.14
N CYS A 59 -4.19 -8.18 2.12
CA CYS A 59 -3.52 -7.79 3.36
C CYS A 59 -2.21 -8.58 3.56
N PRO A 60 -1.21 -8.46 2.68
CA PRO A 60 0.05 -9.20 2.80
C PRO A 60 0.91 -8.61 3.93
N ILE A 61 0.87 -9.22 5.11
CA ILE A 61 1.63 -8.77 6.28
C ILE A 61 3.13 -9.00 6.05
N LEU A 62 3.93 -7.95 6.26
CA LEU A 62 5.40 -7.98 6.25
C LEU A 62 5.97 -8.05 7.65
N ASP A 63 5.41 -7.27 8.58
CA ASP A 63 5.85 -7.22 9.97
C ASP A 63 4.70 -6.76 10.86
N VAL A 64 4.75 -7.17 12.14
CA VAL A 64 3.82 -6.71 13.18
C VAL A 64 4.65 -6.35 14.41
N LEU A 65 4.51 -5.13 14.89
CA LEU A 65 5.25 -4.61 16.03
C LEU A 65 4.34 -4.51 17.25
N GLU A 66 4.86 -4.95 18.38
CA GLU A 66 4.19 -4.80 19.67
C GLU A 66 4.11 -3.32 20.09
N PRO A 67 3.20 -2.99 21.03
CA PRO A 67 3.10 -1.64 21.56
C PRO A 67 4.44 -1.10 22.07
N GLY A 68 4.77 0.13 21.66
CA GLY A 68 6.02 0.79 22.03
C GLY A 68 7.23 0.44 21.16
N ALA A 69 7.11 -0.52 20.25
CA ALA A 69 8.13 -0.80 19.25
C ALA A 69 7.87 0.02 17.98
N TRP A 70 8.88 0.76 17.53
CA TRP A 70 8.77 1.66 16.38
C TRP A 70 9.75 1.32 15.24
N GLU A 71 10.72 0.45 15.51
CA GLU A 71 11.68 -0.02 14.52
C GLU A 71 11.30 -1.41 14.02
N PRO A 72 10.86 -1.55 12.76
CA PRO A 72 10.52 -2.86 12.20
C PRO A 72 11.77 -3.67 11.86
N LYS A 73 11.73 -4.99 12.07
CA LYS A 73 12.83 -5.90 11.76
C LYS A 73 13.23 -5.88 10.29
N ILE A 74 12.24 -5.68 9.40
CA ILE A 74 12.46 -5.62 7.94
C ILE A 74 13.12 -4.33 7.46
N ALA A 75 13.19 -3.28 8.30
CA ALA A 75 13.77 -1.99 7.96
C ALA A 75 14.60 -1.43 9.13
N PRO A 76 15.80 -1.98 9.40
CA PRO A 76 16.67 -1.49 10.46
C PRO A 76 16.96 0.01 10.35
N GLY A 77 16.95 0.72 11.49
CA GLY A 77 17.12 2.17 11.57
C GLY A 77 15.92 2.99 11.12
N ALA A 78 14.79 2.37 10.83
CA ALA A 78 13.53 3.08 10.56
C ALA A 78 12.79 3.42 11.85
N ASP A 79 12.06 4.54 11.85
CA ASP A 79 11.13 4.92 12.89
C ASP A 79 9.73 5.11 12.27
N LEU A 80 8.80 4.24 12.64
CA LEU A 80 7.43 4.27 12.09
C LEU A 80 6.65 5.53 12.45
N ARG A 81 7.16 6.38 13.34
CA ARG A 81 6.53 7.65 13.73
C ARG A 81 6.86 8.80 12.80
N THR A 82 7.98 8.71 12.06
CA THR A 82 8.55 9.83 11.30
C THR A 82 8.96 9.50 9.87
N ASP A 83 9.04 8.21 9.51
CA ASP A 83 9.68 7.76 8.26
C ASP A 83 8.69 7.45 7.13
N LEU A 84 7.43 7.85 7.27
CA LEU A 84 6.44 7.79 6.21
C LEU A 84 6.11 9.22 5.73
N PRO A 85 5.92 9.42 4.41
CA PRO A 85 5.68 10.76 3.84
C PRO A 85 4.44 11.44 4.40
N ARG A 86 3.44 10.63 4.83
CA ARG A 86 2.16 11.14 5.32
C ARG A 86 1.42 10.10 6.15
N TYR A 87 0.75 10.54 7.20
CA TYR A 87 -0.12 9.76 8.06
C TYR A 87 -1.53 10.31 8.01
N LYS A 88 -2.53 9.44 7.99
CA LYS A 88 -3.94 9.78 8.17
C LYS A 88 -4.36 9.37 9.56
N ILE A 89 -4.81 10.33 10.35
CA ILE A 89 -5.23 10.13 11.73
C ILE A 89 -6.75 9.96 11.76
N TYR A 90 -7.20 8.87 12.37
CA TYR A 90 -8.61 8.59 12.61
C TYR A 90 -8.87 8.51 14.10
N GLN A 91 -10.02 8.99 14.55
CA GLN A 91 -10.48 8.90 15.92
C GLN A 91 -11.96 8.53 15.94
N ASN A 92 -12.31 7.49 16.67
CA ASN A 92 -13.68 6.95 16.70
C ASN A 92 -14.27 6.65 15.31
N GLY A 93 -13.45 6.15 14.37
CA GLY A 93 -13.86 5.85 13.00
C GLY A 93 -13.91 7.06 12.05
N GLU A 94 -13.70 8.28 12.52
CA GLU A 94 -13.71 9.49 11.72
C GLU A 94 -12.32 10.00 11.41
N PHE A 95 -12.12 10.44 10.17
CA PHE A 95 -10.90 11.13 9.75
C PHE A 95 -10.77 12.47 10.50
N LYS A 96 -9.63 12.70 11.13
CA LYS A 96 -9.32 13.95 11.85
C LYS A 96 -8.41 14.84 11.03
N GLU A 97 -7.24 14.36 10.70
CA GLU A 97 -6.22 15.15 10.02
C GLU A 97 -5.18 14.29 9.33
N GLU A 98 -4.38 14.94 8.49
CA GLU A 98 -3.13 14.39 7.97
C GLU A 98 -1.95 14.99 8.71
N ALA A 99 -0.95 14.15 9.01
CA ALA A 99 0.27 14.57 9.68
C ALA A 99 1.52 14.03 8.95
N PHE A 100 2.65 14.69 9.11
CA PHE A 100 3.95 14.24 8.60
C PHE A 100 4.73 13.43 9.64
N GLU A 101 4.31 13.49 10.88
CA GLU A 101 4.81 12.67 11.97
C GLU A 101 3.67 12.37 12.96
N VAL A 102 3.78 11.27 13.71
CA VAL A 102 2.73 10.83 14.63
C VAL A 102 3.19 10.70 16.08
N GLY A 103 4.35 11.21 16.43
CA GLY A 103 4.89 11.14 17.81
C GLY A 103 3.92 11.61 18.89
N ASN A 104 3.15 12.67 18.61
CA ASN A 104 2.16 13.24 19.53
C ASN A 104 0.80 12.49 19.55
N PHE A 105 0.53 11.65 18.54
CA PHE A 105 -0.74 10.92 18.42
C PHE A 105 -0.63 9.47 18.90
N VAL A 106 0.61 8.98 19.04
CA VAL A 106 0.86 7.58 19.36
C VAL A 106 0.57 7.31 20.83
N GLN A 107 -0.48 6.54 21.07
CA GLN A 107 -0.79 5.98 22.37
C GLN A 107 0.13 4.79 22.67
N LYS A 108 0.40 4.52 23.95
CA LYS A 108 1.35 3.48 24.38
C LYS A 108 0.89 2.05 24.06
N ASP A 109 -0.37 1.86 23.66
CA ASP A 109 -0.98 0.55 23.41
C ASP A 109 -1.21 0.26 21.91
N LEU A 110 -0.68 1.07 20.99
CA LEU A 110 -0.83 0.81 19.56
C LEU A 110 0.07 -0.32 19.07
N VAL A 111 -0.53 -1.26 18.36
CA VAL A 111 0.15 -2.30 17.57
C VAL A 111 0.29 -1.80 16.13
N SER A 112 1.50 -1.93 15.58
CA SER A 112 1.79 -1.50 14.21
C SER A 112 1.85 -2.68 13.25
N PHE A 113 1.16 -2.57 12.11
CA PHE A 113 1.14 -3.57 11.05
C PHE A 113 1.74 -2.97 9.79
N LEU A 114 2.70 -3.65 9.19
CA LEU A 114 3.28 -3.30 7.90
C LEU A 114 2.77 -4.26 6.82
N PHE A 115 2.21 -3.69 5.76
CA PHE A 115 1.68 -4.43 4.61
C PHE A 115 2.51 -4.18 3.37
N GLY A 116 2.80 -5.23 2.63
CA GLY A 116 3.46 -5.12 1.34
C GLY A 116 2.63 -4.30 0.34
N CYS A 117 3.30 -3.41 -0.38
CA CYS A 117 2.69 -2.55 -1.37
C CYS A 117 3.06 -2.97 -2.79
N SER A 118 2.13 -2.82 -3.72
CA SER A 118 2.33 -3.13 -5.15
C SER A 118 3.44 -2.29 -5.80
N PHE A 119 3.85 -1.18 -5.21
CA PHE A 119 4.99 -0.40 -5.67
C PHE A 119 6.30 -1.20 -5.67
N SER A 120 6.40 -2.22 -4.82
CA SER A 120 7.56 -3.13 -4.73
C SER A 120 7.88 -3.87 -6.02
N PHE A 121 6.89 -4.14 -6.86
CA PHE A 121 7.09 -4.87 -8.13
C PHE A 121 7.06 -3.98 -9.38
N GLU A 122 6.87 -2.67 -9.26
CA GLU A 122 6.78 -1.77 -10.42
C GLU A 122 8.08 -1.75 -11.22
N SER A 123 9.24 -1.70 -10.57
CA SER A 123 10.53 -1.80 -11.25
C SER A 123 10.72 -3.11 -12.00
N ALA A 124 10.24 -4.23 -11.46
CA ALA A 124 10.30 -5.53 -12.12
C ALA A 124 9.38 -5.60 -13.34
N LEU A 125 8.20 -4.96 -13.29
CA LEU A 125 7.32 -4.82 -14.45
C LEU A 125 7.99 -4.02 -15.57
N LEU A 126 8.56 -2.86 -15.24
CA LEU A 126 9.30 -2.02 -16.20
C LEU A 126 10.47 -2.77 -16.83
N SER A 127 11.27 -3.46 -16.02
CA SER A 127 12.40 -4.28 -16.51
C SER A 127 11.95 -5.42 -17.43
N ALA A 128 10.72 -5.90 -17.27
CA ALA A 128 10.12 -6.91 -18.13
C ALA A 128 9.42 -6.31 -19.38
N GLY A 129 9.52 -5.01 -19.62
CA GLY A 129 8.87 -4.31 -20.72
C GLY A 129 7.36 -4.17 -20.57
N VAL A 130 6.83 -4.24 -19.35
CA VAL A 130 5.43 -3.96 -19.05
C VAL A 130 5.31 -2.51 -18.60
N PRO A 131 4.54 -1.66 -19.30
CA PRO A 131 4.37 -0.27 -18.94
C PRO A 131 3.64 -0.14 -17.60
N VAL A 132 4.06 0.83 -16.79
CA VAL A 132 3.42 1.17 -15.51
C VAL A 132 2.88 2.58 -15.64
N ARG A 133 1.62 2.68 -16.10
CA ARG A 133 1.02 3.94 -16.53
C ARG A 133 0.95 5.00 -15.43
N ASN A 134 0.74 4.61 -14.18
CA ASN A 134 0.77 5.56 -13.07
C ASN A 134 2.14 6.24 -12.88
N LEU A 135 3.24 5.56 -13.23
CA LEU A 135 4.57 6.18 -13.23
C LEU A 135 4.77 7.10 -14.44
N GLU A 136 4.25 6.72 -15.60
CA GLU A 136 4.32 7.55 -16.83
C GLU A 136 3.53 8.85 -16.67
N GLU A 137 2.39 8.80 -15.97
CA GLU A 137 1.50 9.95 -15.73
C GLU A 137 1.83 10.69 -14.42
N ASP A 138 2.90 10.32 -13.70
CA ASP A 138 3.31 10.86 -12.38
C ASP A 138 2.13 10.94 -11.38
N CYS A 139 1.33 9.89 -11.32
CA CYS A 139 0.17 9.80 -10.45
C CYS A 139 0.14 8.51 -9.64
N ASN A 140 -0.73 8.43 -8.64
CA ASN A 140 -0.95 7.20 -7.89
C ASN A 140 -1.77 6.21 -8.69
N VAL A 141 -1.58 4.90 -8.45
CA VAL A 141 -2.37 3.85 -9.09
C VAL A 141 -3.84 3.98 -8.71
N SER A 142 -4.73 3.88 -9.70
CA SER A 142 -6.18 3.92 -9.46
C SER A 142 -6.65 2.68 -8.71
N MET A 143 -7.46 2.87 -7.66
CA MET A 143 -7.99 1.80 -6.81
C MET A 143 -9.52 1.78 -6.87
N TYR A 144 -10.09 0.58 -6.88
CA TYR A 144 -11.52 0.37 -7.03
C TYR A 144 -12.05 -0.64 -6.01
N ILE A 145 -13.24 -0.37 -5.50
CA ILE A 145 -14.00 -1.30 -4.67
C ILE A 145 -14.68 -2.31 -5.60
N THR A 146 -14.53 -3.60 -5.30
CA THR A 146 -15.13 -4.69 -6.07
C THR A 146 -16.42 -5.21 -5.42
N ASN A 147 -17.13 -6.10 -6.11
CA ASN A 147 -18.25 -6.86 -5.57
C ASN A 147 -17.83 -8.12 -4.78
N ARG A 148 -16.52 -8.37 -4.67
CA ARG A 148 -15.98 -9.49 -3.87
C ARG A 148 -15.80 -9.03 -2.43
N THR A 149 -16.19 -9.87 -1.47
CA THR A 149 -16.06 -9.56 -0.04
C THR A 149 -14.88 -10.30 0.58
N CYS A 150 -14.12 -9.62 1.43
CA CYS A 150 -13.11 -10.23 2.28
C CYS A 150 -13.77 -11.10 3.36
N ILE A 151 -13.07 -12.14 3.82
CA ILE A 151 -13.53 -12.99 4.92
C ILE A 151 -13.47 -12.19 6.21
N PRO A 152 -14.59 -11.98 6.93
CA PRO A 152 -14.62 -11.12 8.11
C PRO A 152 -13.92 -11.74 9.32
N ALA A 153 -13.49 -10.88 10.26
CA ALA A 153 -12.97 -11.28 11.56
C ALA A 153 -13.28 -10.21 12.62
N GLY A 154 -14.06 -10.56 13.63
CA GLY A 154 -14.55 -9.60 14.64
C GLY A 154 -15.28 -8.43 13.98
N PRO A 155 -14.93 -7.18 14.31
CA PRO A 155 -15.55 -6.00 13.71
C PRO A 155 -15.05 -5.70 12.28
N PHE A 156 -14.01 -6.38 11.79
CA PHE A 156 -13.41 -6.11 10.49
C PHE A 156 -14.11 -6.88 9.39
N SER A 157 -14.71 -6.12 8.47
CA SER A 157 -15.30 -6.62 7.22
C SER A 157 -15.17 -5.55 6.15
N SER A 158 -14.97 -5.94 4.89
CA SER A 158 -14.79 -4.99 3.80
C SER A 158 -15.00 -5.68 2.46
N PRO A 159 -15.50 -4.99 1.44
CA PRO A 159 -15.31 -5.42 0.06
C PRO A 159 -13.80 -5.44 -0.26
N LEU A 160 -13.43 -6.28 -1.21
CA LEU A 160 -12.06 -6.32 -1.72
C LEU A 160 -11.79 -5.07 -2.56
N VAL A 161 -10.72 -4.34 -2.21
CA VAL A 161 -10.22 -3.21 -2.99
C VAL A 161 -9.06 -3.68 -3.87
N VAL A 162 -9.03 -3.24 -5.12
CA VAL A 162 -8.00 -3.59 -6.10
C VAL A 162 -7.37 -2.35 -6.72
N SER A 163 -6.10 -2.43 -7.03
CA SER A 163 -5.47 -1.50 -7.97
C SER A 163 -5.65 -2.02 -9.39
N MET A 164 -5.96 -1.12 -10.33
CA MET A 164 -6.13 -1.46 -11.74
C MET A 164 -4.99 -0.89 -12.58
N ARG A 165 -4.49 -1.73 -13.47
CA ARG A 165 -3.45 -1.36 -14.44
C ARG A 165 -3.90 -1.76 -15.84
N PRO A 166 -4.35 -0.80 -16.67
CA PRO A 166 -4.74 -1.06 -18.05
C PRO A 166 -3.50 -1.45 -18.86
N MET A 167 -3.59 -2.56 -19.61
CA MET A 167 -2.50 -3.05 -20.45
C MET A 167 -3.02 -3.98 -21.55
N LYS A 168 -2.22 -4.16 -22.59
CA LYS A 168 -2.54 -5.11 -23.65
C LYS A 168 -2.44 -6.55 -23.14
N ARG A 169 -3.16 -7.49 -23.80
CA ARG A 169 -3.21 -8.91 -23.39
C ARG A 169 -1.83 -9.55 -23.20
N GLU A 170 -0.91 -9.31 -24.13
CA GLU A 170 0.46 -9.85 -24.04
C GLU A 170 1.23 -9.31 -22.83
N GLN A 171 1.05 -8.02 -22.55
CA GLN A 171 1.62 -7.36 -21.38
C GLN A 171 1.01 -7.91 -20.08
N ALA A 172 -0.30 -8.20 -20.07
CA ALA A 172 -0.97 -8.80 -18.92
C ALA A 172 -0.44 -10.20 -18.59
N ILE A 173 -0.20 -11.05 -19.60
CA ILE A 173 0.43 -12.35 -19.40
C ILE A 173 1.81 -12.20 -18.78
N ARG A 174 2.64 -11.29 -19.30
CA ARG A 174 3.97 -11.01 -18.76
C ARG A 174 3.91 -10.44 -17.34
N ALA A 175 2.96 -9.54 -17.08
CA ALA A 175 2.74 -8.99 -15.74
C ALA A 175 2.42 -10.07 -14.71
N ILE A 176 1.59 -11.08 -15.04
CA ILE A 176 1.31 -12.22 -14.18
C ILE A 176 2.59 -12.98 -13.85
N GLN A 177 3.37 -13.34 -14.87
CA GLN A 177 4.62 -14.09 -14.70
C GLN A 177 5.61 -13.37 -13.77
N VAL A 178 5.70 -12.04 -13.91
CA VAL A 178 6.56 -11.21 -13.07
C VAL A 178 6.03 -11.13 -11.64
N THR A 179 4.76 -10.74 -11.48
CA THR A 179 4.19 -10.41 -10.17
C THR A 179 3.90 -11.64 -9.31
N THR A 180 3.75 -12.83 -9.88
CA THR A 180 3.61 -14.10 -9.15
C THR A 180 4.74 -14.32 -8.13
N ARG A 181 5.93 -13.78 -8.37
CA ARG A 181 7.09 -13.90 -7.47
C ARG A 181 7.01 -12.99 -6.24
N PHE A 182 6.09 -12.03 -6.23
CA PHE A 182 5.95 -10.99 -5.19
C PHE A 182 4.80 -11.29 -4.23
N ASN A 183 4.72 -12.50 -3.71
CA ASN A 183 3.61 -12.93 -2.83
C ASN A 183 3.47 -12.06 -1.57
N GLN A 184 4.56 -11.49 -1.07
CA GLN A 184 4.55 -10.59 0.09
C GLN A 184 4.06 -9.16 -0.23
N THR A 185 3.75 -8.88 -1.50
CA THR A 185 3.29 -7.56 -1.95
C THR A 185 2.13 -7.69 -2.96
N HIS A 186 1.12 -8.50 -2.62
CA HIS A 186 -0.08 -8.86 -3.36
C HIS A 186 0.09 -9.95 -4.44
N GLY A 187 1.28 -10.18 -5.02
CA GLY A 187 1.51 -11.22 -6.03
C GLY A 187 0.77 -11.00 -7.35
N ALA A 188 0.41 -12.08 -8.01
CA ALA A 188 -0.30 -12.05 -9.28
C ALA A 188 -1.67 -11.34 -9.18
N PRO A 189 -2.21 -10.77 -10.29
CA PRO A 189 -3.53 -10.16 -10.30
C PRO A 189 -4.63 -11.14 -9.84
N ILE A 190 -5.69 -10.62 -9.26
CA ILE A 190 -6.87 -11.42 -8.88
C ILE A 190 -7.89 -11.55 -10.02
N HIS A 191 -7.78 -10.69 -11.02
CA HIS A 191 -8.67 -10.63 -12.18
C HIS A 191 -7.93 -10.13 -13.40
N MET A 192 -8.30 -10.68 -14.56
CA MET A 192 -7.92 -10.22 -15.90
C MET A 192 -9.15 -10.30 -16.79
N GLY A 193 -9.45 -9.24 -17.47
CA GLY A 193 -10.62 -9.16 -18.35
C GLY A 193 -11.43 -7.90 -18.06
N SER A 194 -12.71 -8.01 -18.24
CA SER A 194 -13.63 -6.89 -18.06
C SER A 194 -13.77 -6.51 -16.58
N PRO A 195 -13.56 -5.25 -16.18
CA PRO A 195 -13.71 -4.81 -14.79
C PRO A 195 -15.14 -4.99 -14.25
N GLU A 196 -16.14 -5.03 -15.12
CA GLU A 196 -17.54 -5.27 -14.76
C GLU A 196 -17.75 -6.65 -14.12
N GLU A 197 -16.95 -7.66 -14.47
CA GLU A 197 -17.00 -9.01 -13.89
C GLU A 197 -16.68 -9.04 -12.38
N ILE A 198 -16.00 -8.01 -11.89
CA ILE A 198 -15.73 -7.81 -10.47
C ILE A 198 -16.46 -6.59 -9.89
N GLY A 199 -17.52 -6.14 -10.56
CA GLY A 199 -18.43 -5.10 -10.10
C GLY A 199 -17.92 -3.68 -10.29
N ILE A 200 -16.95 -3.44 -11.18
CA ILE A 200 -16.44 -2.10 -11.50
C ILE A 200 -17.07 -1.66 -12.83
N GLU A 201 -18.28 -1.12 -12.78
CA GLU A 201 -19.08 -0.76 -13.96
C GLU A 201 -18.65 0.57 -14.59
N ASN A 202 -18.15 1.50 -13.78
CA ASN A 202 -17.74 2.81 -14.24
C ASN A 202 -16.34 3.17 -13.72
N LEU A 203 -15.36 3.17 -14.60
CA LEU A 203 -13.99 3.52 -14.28
C LEU A 203 -13.78 4.99 -13.90
N ARG A 204 -14.74 5.84 -14.20
CA ARG A 204 -14.74 7.27 -13.87
C ARG A 204 -15.54 7.60 -12.62
N SER A 205 -16.31 6.64 -12.09
CA SER A 205 -17.16 6.82 -10.91
C SER A 205 -16.33 7.02 -9.65
N GLU A 206 -16.54 8.13 -8.94
CA GLU A 206 -15.89 8.40 -7.65
C GLU A 206 -16.38 7.46 -6.54
N GLU A 207 -17.57 6.85 -6.67
CA GLU A 207 -18.17 5.98 -5.65
C GLU A 207 -17.43 4.66 -5.46
N ARG A 208 -16.71 4.17 -6.49
CA ARG A 208 -15.94 2.93 -6.43
C ARG A 208 -14.42 3.17 -6.46
N ARG A 209 -14.00 4.41 -6.56
CA ARG A 209 -12.60 4.81 -6.57
C ARG A 209 -12.16 5.19 -5.16
N VAL A 210 -11.18 4.50 -4.65
CA VAL A 210 -10.55 4.81 -3.36
C VAL A 210 -9.36 5.73 -3.62
N GLY A 211 -9.41 6.95 -3.09
CA GLY A 211 -8.36 7.96 -3.26
C GLY A 211 -8.66 9.00 -4.35
N LYS A 212 -8.67 10.27 -3.95
CA LYS A 212 -8.99 11.41 -4.83
C LYS A 212 -7.82 11.90 -5.68
N GLU A 213 -6.70 11.19 -5.71
CA GLU A 213 -5.41 11.74 -6.18
C GLU A 213 -5.15 11.60 -7.69
N CYS A 214 -6.01 10.96 -8.45
CA CYS A 214 -5.93 10.93 -9.91
C CYS A 214 -7.17 11.58 -10.51
N ARG A 215 -7.14 12.89 -10.62
CA ARG A 215 -8.02 13.62 -11.54
C ARG A 215 -7.22 13.88 -12.83
N SER A 216 -7.52 13.17 -13.87
CA SER A 216 -7.18 13.51 -15.24
C SER A 216 -8.45 13.57 -16.06
#